data_0c164dd11520ec5c5be8aa7311d97ae8
#
_entry.id   0c164dd11520ec5c5be8aa7311d97ae8
#
_cell.length_a   1.000
_cell.length_b   1.000
_cell.length_c   1.000
_cell.angle_alpha   90.00
_cell.angle_beta   90.00
_cell.angle_gamma   90.00
#
_symmetry.space_group_name_H-M   'P 1'
#
loop_
_entity.id
_entity.type
_entity.pdbx_description
1 polymer ?
#
loop_
_entity_poly.entity_id
_entity_poly.type
_entity_poly.pdbx_seq_one_letter_code
_entity_poly.pdbx_strand_id
1 'polypeptide(L)'
;EVVLQSVDGQRRMKVDDFIIKTKVTAIRDDELITKVVIPPQEFTHIFFRKIGMRRSNAISKLTLSAAANIQNGVVADFRASSGAAGPKVERSRGVESLLIGHKVEELPELKGAFLDAWCSDVIAPHAMPEYRRNATRRMLEYFIDALVAGHPEGRVE
;
A
#
# COMPACT_ATOMS: atom_id res chain seq x y z
N GLU A 1 -3.46 -13.37 -3.87
CA GLU A 1 -4.61 -13.99 -4.55
C GLU A 1 -5.59 -14.56 -3.54
N VAL A 2 -6.85 -14.64 -3.92
CA VAL A 2 -7.90 -15.39 -3.21
C VAL A 2 -8.27 -16.62 -4.03
N VAL A 3 -8.59 -17.71 -3.36
CA VAL A 3 -9.07 -18.95 -3.95
C VAL A 3 -10.52 -19.14 -3.53
N LEU A 4 -11.39 -19.20 -4.51
CA LEU A 4 -12.83 -19.37 -4.38
C LEU A 4 -13.21 -20.80 -4.77
N GLN A 5 -14.12 -21.41 -4.03
CA GLN A 5 -14.57 -22.77 -4.21
C GLN A 5 -16.10 -22.83 -4.21
N SER A 6 -16.68 -23.45 -5.23
CA SER A 6 -18.06 -23.88 -5.27
C SER A 6 -18.15 -25.41 -5.38
N VAL A 7 -19.35 -25.96 -5.49
CA VAL A 7 -19.56 -27.39 -5.79
C VAL A 7 -19.08 -27.76 -7.21
N ASP A 8 -19.09 -26.80 -8.12
CA ASP A 8 -18.73 -27.02 -9.53
C ASP A 8 -17.22 -26.87 -9.80
N GLY A 9 -16.45 -26.38 -8.80
CA GLY A 9 -15.00 -26.23 -8.98
C GLY A 9 -14.37 -25.09 -8.21
N GLN A 10 -13.14 -24.80 -8.58
CA GLN A 10 -12.29 -23.79 -7.94
C GLN A 10 -11.81 -22.76 -8.95
N ARG A 11 -11.76 -21.49 -8.54
CA ARG A 11 -11.10 -20.42 -9.29
C ARG A 11 -10.22 -19.56 -8.41
N ARG A 12 -9.23 -18.93 -9.04
CA ARG A 12 -8.32 -17.97 -8.39
C ARG A 12 -8.45 -16.61 -9.02
N MET A 13 -8.28 -15.56 -8.20
CA MET A 13 -8.21 -14.20 -8.70
C MET A 13 -7.33 -13.33 -7.81
N LYS A 14 -6.85 -12.22 -8.35
CA LYS A 14 -6.10 -11.22 -7.59
C LYS A 14 -7.02 -10.53 -6.58
N VAL A 15 -6.47 -10.10 -5.45
CA VAL A 15 -7.23 -9.34 -4.44
C VAL A 15 -7.79 -8.04 -5.01
N ASP A 16 -7.05 -7.39 -5.91
CA ASP A 16 -7.48 -6.15 -6.59
C ASP A 16 -8.74 -6.34 -7.43
N ASP A 17 -8.89 -7.53 -8.06
CA ASP A 17 -10.04 -7.90 -8.87
C ASP A 17 -11.18 -8.45 -7.98
N PHE A 18 -10.83 -9.04 -6.83
CA PHE A 18 -11.80 -9.60 -5.89
C PHE A 18 -12.55 -8.51 -5.11
N ILE A 19 -11.85 -7.49 -4.62
CA ILE A 19 -12.46 -6.36 -3.91
C ILE A 19 -12.83 -5.28 -4.91
N ILE A 20 -14.12 -5.20 -5.26
CA ILE A 20 -14.62 -4.22 -6.25
C ILE A 20 -14.75 -2.83 -5.61
N LYS A 21 -15.43 -2.76 -4.47
CA LYS A 21 -15.62 -1.55 -3.67
C LYS A 21 -16.04 -1.91 -2.25
N THR A 22 -16.28 -0.92 -1.42
CA THR A 22 -16.75 -1.11 -0.02
C THR A 22 -17.94 -2.06 0.03
N LYS A 23 -17.79 -3.17 0.76
CA LYS A 23 -18.79 -4.24 0.94
C LYS A 23 -19.22 -4.97 -0.34
N VAL A 24 -18.51 -4.80 -1.45
CA VAL A 24 -18.80 -5.50 -2.70
C VAL A 24 -17.55 -6.23 -3.16
N THR A 25 -17.69 -7.53 -3.35
CA THR A 25 -16.65 -8.41 -3.86
C THR A 25 -17.12 -9.16 -5.11
N ALA A 26 -16.21 -9.82 -5.80
CA ALA A 26 -16.50 -10.66 -6.96
C ALA A 26 -16.87 -12.11 -6.58
N ILE A 27 -17.16 -12.39 -5.31
CA ILE A 27 -17.65 -13.69 -4.85
C ILE A 27 -19.05 -13.94 -5.40
N ARG A 28 -19.35 -15.19 -5.78
CA ARG A 28 -20.68 -15.61 -6.16
C ARG A 28 -21.42 -16.19 -4.97
N ASP A 29 -22.74 -16.29 -5.06
CA ASP A 29 -23.61 -16.76 -3.97
C ASP A 29 -23.33 -18.21 -3.56
N ASP A 30 -22.79 -19.02 -4.49
CA ASP A 30 -22.42 -20.42 -4.30
C ASP A 30 -20.96 -20.65 -3.95
N GLU A 31 -20.16 -19.57 -3.73
CA GLU A 31 -18.74 -19.67 -3.48
C GLU A 31 -18.34 -19.36 -2.04
N LEU A 32 -17.26 -20.00 -1.60
CA LEU A 32 -16.56 -19.69 -0.35
C LEU A 32 -15.10 -19.35 -0.63
N ILE A 33 -14.53 -18.44 0.15
CA ILE A 33 -13.08 -18.21 0.16
C ILE A 33 -12.45 -19.35 0.95
N THR A 34 -11.66 -20.19 0.28
CA THR A 34 -10.99 -21.33 0.91
C THR A 34 -9.53 -21.07 1.23
N LYS A 35 -8.87 -20.16 0.49
CA LYS A 35 -7.47 -19.81 0.70
C LYS A 35 -7.20 -18.36 0.34
N VAL A 36 -6.24 -17.77 1.06
CA VAL A 36 -5.54 -16.55 0.65
C VAL A 36 -4.09 -16.94 0.38
N VAL A 37 -3.62 -16.66 -0.84
CA VAL A 37 -2.27 -16.98 -1.27
C VAL A 37 -1.45 -15.70 -1.30
N ILE A 38 -0.43 -15.64 -0.47
CA ILE A 38 0.56 -14.56 -0.42
C ILE A 38 1.83 -15.13 -1.03
N PRO A 39 2.24 -14.68 -2.23
CA PRO A 39 3.48 -15.16 -2.82
C PRO A 39 4.66 -14.71 -1.97
N PRO A 40 5.69 -15.54 -1.82
CA PRO A 40 6.91 -15.12 -1.14
C PRO A 40 7.54 -13.96 -1.90
N GLN A 41 7.96 -12.95 -1.17
CA GLN A 41 8.63 -11.77 -1.71
C GLN A 41 9.68 -11.28 -0.73
N GLU A 42 10.82 -10.88 -1.25
CA GLU A 42 11.92 -10.35 -0.46
C GLU A 42 11.89 -8.82 -0.53
N PHE A 43 11.65 -8.20 0.62
CA PHE A 43 11.78 -6.77 0.80
C PHE A 43 12.85 -6.49 1.84
N THR A 44 13.72 -5.56 1.55
CA THR A 44 14.75 -5.10 2.50
C THR A 44 14.18 -4.13 3.53
N HIS A 45 13.11 -3.44 3.17
CA HIS A 45 12.45 -2.44 4.02
C HIS A 45 10.94 -2.64 3.97
N ILE A 46 10.29 -2.63 5.14
CA ILE A 46 8.83 -2.77 5.27
C ILE A 46 8.35 -1.73 6.28
N PHE A 47 7.24 -1.07 5.93
CA PHE A 47 6.59 -0.07 6.76
C PHE A 47 5.09 -0.33 6.83
N PHE A 48 4.52 -0.26 8.02
CA PHE A 48 3.08 -0.28 8.23
C PHE A 48 2.69 0.70 9.32
N ARG A 49 1.72 1.55 9.01
CA ARG A 49 1.16 2.49 9.97
C ARG A 49 -0.35 2.54 9.87
N LYS A 50 -1.00 2.52 11.03
CA LYS A 50 -2.44 2.71 11.18
C LYS A 50 -2.71 3.94 12.02
N ILE A 51 -3.56 4.83 11.53
CA ILE A 51 -4.08 5.97 12.27
C ILE A 51 -5.55 5.69 12.62
N GLY A 52 -5.87 5.69 13.90
CA GLY A 52 -7.21 5.48 14.44
C GLY A 52 -7.63 6.61 15.38
N MET A 53 -8.86 6.57 15.88
CA MET A 53 -9.38 7.54 16.86
C MET A 53 -8.81 7.34 18.26
N ARG A 54 -8.33 6.13 18.57
CA ARG A 54 -7.85 5.69 19.88
C ARG A 54 -6.81 4.60 19.73
N ARG A 55 -6.08 4.28 20.81
CA ARG A 55 -4.96 3.33 20.76
C ARG A 55 -5.36 1.87 20.48
N SER A 56 -6.56 1.46 20.91
CA SER A 56 -7.05 0.08 20.68
C SER A 56 -8.52 0.08 20.24
N ASN A 57 -8.95 -1.04 19.62
CA ASN A 57 -10.32 -1.26 19.14
C ASN A 57 -10.86 -0.09 18.30
N ALA A 58 -10.02 0.49 17.45
CA ALA A 58 -10.37 1.64 16.63
C ALA A 58 -10.45 1.25 15.15
N ILE A 59 -11.49 1.75 14.49
CA ILE A 59 -11.56 1.76 13.03
C ILE A 59 -10.48 2.70 12.50
N SER A 60 -9.80 2.29 11.43
CA SER A 60 -8.76 3.10 10.80
C SER A 60 -9.35 4.35 10.16
N LYS A 61 -8.80 5.52 10.45
CA LYS A 61 -8.99 6.73 9.66
C LYS A 61 -8.15 6.69 8.40
N LEU A 62 -6.99 6.03 8.50
CA LEU A 62 -6.04 5.84 7.42
C LEU A 62 -5.10 4.68 7.79
N THR A 63 -4.70 3.91 6.80
CA THR A 63 -3.57 2.99 6.89
C THR A 63 -2.63 3.20 5.73
N LEU A 64 -1.34 3.04 5.96
CA LEU A 64 -0.32 2.96 4.93
C LEU A 64 0.49 1.69 5.15
N SER A 65 0.66 0.93 4.09
CA SER A 65 1.63 -0.15 3.99
C SER A 65 2.58 0.18 2.87
N ALA A 66 3.87 0.15 3.11
CA ALA A 66 4.89 0.35 2.09
C ALA A 66 6.01 -0.68 2.25
N ALA A 67 6.62 -1.06 1.13
CA ALA A 67 7.73 -1.99 1.09
C ALA A 67 8.69 -1.60 -0.05
N ALA A 68 9.98 -1.76 0.18
CA ALA A 68 10.99 -1.53 -0.83
C ALA A 68 12.03 -2.65 -0.81
N ASN A 69 12.55 -2.99 -1.98
CA ASN A 69 13.71 -3.85 -2.15
C ASN A 69 14.87 -3.00 -2.68
N ILE A 70 15.90 -2.84 -1.87
CA ILE A 70 17.11 -2.11 -2.26
C ILE A 70 18.19 -3.12 -2.60
N GLN A 71 18.71 -3.05 -3.83
CA GLN A 71 19.80 -3.90 -4.32
C GLN A 71 20.93 -3.03 -4.84
N ASN A 72 22.11 -3.18 -4.27
CA ASN A 72 23.31 -2.41 -4.64
C ASN A 72 23.09 -0.88 -4.63
N GLY A 73 22.33 -0.39 -3.65
CA GLY A 73 21.99 1.04 -3.53
C GLY A 73 20.94 1.56 -4.52
N VAL A 74 20.30 0.66 -5.28
CA VAL A 74 19.24 0.99 -6.24
C VAL A 74 17.90 0.44 -5.76
N VAL A 75 16.83 1.19 -5.94
CA VAL A 75 15.44 0.76 -5.67
C VAL A 75 15.02 -0.25 -6.74
N ALA A 76 15.15 -1.54 -6.44
CA ALA A 76 14.78 -2.62 -7.36
C ALA A 76 13.26 -2.86 -7.40
N ASP A 77 12.55 -2.63 -6.29
CA ASP A 77 11.08 -2.69 -6.20
C ASP A 77 10.60 -1.70 -5.13
N PHE A 78 9.50 -1.05 -5.39
CA PHE A 78 8.82 -0.15 -4.45
C PHE A 78 7.33 -0.35 -4.55
N ARG A 79 6.68 -0.54 -3.41
CA ARG A 79 5.23 -0.73 -3.33
C ARG A 79 4.68 0.06 -2.17
N ALA A 80 3.55 0.72 -2.39
CA ALA A 80 2.81 1.35 -1.32
C ALA A 80 1.31 1.15 -1.53
N SER A 81 0.55 1.11 -0.44
CA SER A 81 -0.90 1.03 -0.49
C SER A 81 -1.53 1.81 0.66
N SER A 82 -2.61 2.52 0.35
CA SER A 82 -3.39 3.28 1.33
C SER A 82 -4.76 2.64 1.53
N GLY A 83 -5.09 2.35 2.79
CA GLY A 83 -6.43 1.90 3.19
C GLY A 83 -7.19 3.02 3.89
N ALA A 84 -8.52 3.01 3.80
CA ALA A 84 -9.42 4.06 4.23
C ALA A 84 -9.18 5.42 3.51
N ALA A 85 -8.49 5.39 2.38
CA ALA A 85 -8.24 6.55 1.52
C ALA A 85 -9.20 6.61 0.33
N GLY A 86 -9.86 5.49 0.01
CA GLY A 86 -10.80 5.32 -1.07
C GLY A 86 -11.82 4.21 -0.78
N PRO A 87 -12.60 3.79 -1.77
CA PRO A 87 -13.60 2.72 -1.64
C PRO A 87 -13.02 1.35 -1.29
N LYS A 88 -11.77 1.12 -1.62
CA LYS A 88 -10.96 -0.06 -1.28
C LYS A 88 -9.53 0.37 -0.93
N VAL A 89 -8.67 -0.58 -0.61
CA VAL A 89 -7.22 -0.33 -0.48
C VAL A 89 -6.68 -0.05 -1.89
N GLU A 90 -6.05 1.09 -2.05
CA GLU A 90 -5.55 1.56 -3.34
C GLU A 90 -4.02 1.61 -3.34
N ARG A 91 -3.44 1.39 -4.53
CA ARG A 91 -2.04 1.65 -4.84
C ARG A 91 -1.93 2.16 -6.28
N SER A 92 -0.87 2.90 -6.57
CA SER A 92 -0.59 3.41 -7.90
C SER A 92 0.75 2.90 -8.41
N ARG A 93 0.70 1.92 -9.31
CA ARG A 93 1.91 1.34 -9.93
C ARG A 93 2.63 2.35 -10.82
N GLY A 94 1.89 3.24 -11.46
CA GLY A 94 2.48 4.31 -12.27
C GLY A 94 3.29 5.28 -11.41
N VAL A 95 2.79 5.65 -10.24
CA VAL A 95 3.52 6.52 -9.31
C VAL A 95 4.68 5.78 -8.64
N GLU A 96 4.50 4.51 -8.27
CA GLU A 96 5.57 3.67 -7.70
C GLU A 96 6.78 3.57 -8.64
N SER A 97 6.55 3.52 -9.96
CA SER A 97 7.61 3.45 -10.96
C SER A 97 8.51 4.70 -11.00
N LEU A 98 8.08 5.83 -10.44
CA LEU A 98 8.91 7.04 -10.33
C LEU A 98 10.14 6.86 -9.42
N LEU A 99 10.11 5.88 -8.53
CA LEU A 99 11.23 5.60 -7.62
C LEU A 99 12.04 4.37 -8.06
N ILE A 100 11.44 3.45 -8.83
CA ILE A 100 12.08 2.20 -9.24
C ILE A 100 13.18 2.47 -10.26
N GLY A 101 14.35 1.86 -10.07
CA GLY A 101 15.53 2.02 -10.92
C GLY A 101 16.45 3.17 -10.53
N HIS A 102 16.02 4.05 -9.63
CA HIS A 102 16.83 5.14 -9.11
C HIS A 102 17.70 4.70 -7.94
N LYS A 103 18.84 5.38 -7.77
CA LYS A 103 19.67 5.19 -6.59
C LYS A 103 18.99 5.79 -5.36
N VAL A 104 19.23 5.19 -4.20
CA VAL A 104 18.70 5.68 -2.92
C VAL A 104 19.11 7.13 -2.66
N GLU A 105 20.32 7.53 -3.10
CA GLU A 105 20.85 8.90 -2.99
C GLU A 105 20.06 9.94 -3.80
N GLU A 106 19.33 9.52 -4.84
CA GLU A 106 18.52 10.38 -5.70
C GLU A 106 17.10 10.59 -5.15
N LEU A 107 16.66 9.74 -4.20
CA LEU A 107 15.30 9.80 -3.64
C LEU A 107 14.91 11.15 -3.01
N PRO A 108 15.81 11.89 -2.34
CA PRO A 108 15.48 13.23 -1.82
C PRO A 108 14.98 14.21 -2.89
N GLU A 109 15.52 14.14 -4.10
CA GLU A 109 15.13 15.00 -5.22
C GLU A 109 13.79 14.57 -5.83
N LEU A 110 13.54 13.26 -5.90
CA LEU A 110 12.33 12.66 -6.46
C LEU A 110 11.14 12.68 -5.50
N LYS A 111 11.41 12.72 -4.19
CA LYS A 111 10.43 12.59 -3.12
C LYS A 111 9.24 13.54 -3.27
N GLY A 112 9.50 14.82 -3.57
CA GLY A 112 8.45 15.82 -3.69
C GLY A 112 7.43 15.48 -4.78
N ALA A 113 7.92 15.21 -5.99
CA ALA A 113 7.09 14.86 -7.14
C ALA A 113 6.32 13.53 -6.91
N PHE A 114 7.00 12.53 -6.34
CA PHE A 114 6.38 11.27 -5.98
C PHE A 114 5.22 11.44 -4.99
N LEU A 115 5.43 12.21 -3.91
CA LEU A 115 4.42 12.43 -2.88
C LEU A 115 3.19 13.19 -3.42
N ASP A 116 3.41 14.17 -4.30
CA ASP A 116 2.32 14.92 -4.93
C ASP A 116 1.51 14.03 -5.88
N ALA A 117 2.19 13.26 -6.72
CA ALA A 117 1.55 12.29 -7.61
C ALA A 117 0.77 11.22 -6.85
N TRP A 118 1.36 10.67 -5.77
CA TRP A 118 0.68 9.67 -4.93
C TRP A 118 -0.59 10.22 -4.30
N CYS A 119 -0.52 11.39 -3.69
CA CYS A 119 -1.68 12.00 -3.05
C CYS A 119 -2.77 12.41 -4.03
N SER A 120 -2.42 12.70 -5.28
CA SER A 120 -3.37 13.01 -6.34
C SER A 120 -4.08 11.76 -6.87
N ASP A 121 -3.35 10.66 -7.01
CA ASP A 121 -3.84 9.45 -7.66
C ASP A 121 -4.58 8.50 -6.68
N VAL A 122 -4.10 8.40 -5.43
CA VAL A 122 -4.58 7.38 -4.47
C VAL A 122 -5.62 7.91 -3.49
N ILE A 123 -5.58 9.22 -3.14
CA ILE A 123 -6.50 9.78 -2.15
C ILE A 123 -7.80 10.26 -2.81
N ALA A 124 -8.84 9.45 -2.71
CA ALA A 124 -10.14 9.79 -3.25
C ALA A 124 -10.78 11.00 -2.55
N PRO A 125 -11.59 11.81 -3.28
CA PRO A 125 -12.38 12.89 -2.70
C PRO A 125 -13.49 12.32 -1.80
N HIS A 126 -13.36 12.47 -0.47
CA HIS A 126 -14.41 12.16 0.50
C HIS A 126 -14.12 12.85 1.84
N ALA A 127 -14.91 12.56 2.89
CA ALA A 127 -14.76 13.24 4.18
C ALA A 127 -13.30 13.29 4.68
N MET A 128 -12.83 14.49 5.00
CA MET A 128 -11.47 14.83 5.45
C MET A 128 -10.35 14.50 4.43
N PRO A 129 -10.49 14.87 3.16
CA PRO A 129 -9.46 14.57 2.14
C PRO A 129 -8.11 15.21 2.48
N GLU A 130 -8.11 16.46 2.96
CA GLU A 130 -6.90 17.18 3.34
C GLU A 130 -6.13 16.47 4.47
N TYR A 131 -6.82 16.09 5.53
CA TYR A 131 -6.20 15.34 6.63
C TYR A 131 -5.55 14.04 6.14
N ARG A 132 -6.27 13.25 5.34
CA ARG A 132 -5.76 12.00 4.79
C ARG A 132 -4.58 12.22 3.87
N ARG A 133 -4.65 13.23 3.01
CA ARG A 133 -3.56 13.63 2.12
C ARG A 133 -2.30 13.98 2.91
N ASN A 134 -2.41 14.86 3.90
CA ASN A 134 -1.29 15.29 4.72
C ASN A 134 -0.70 14.14 5.55
N ALA A 135 -1.54 13.29 6.13
CA ALA A 135 -1.09 12.14 6.90
C ALA A 135 -0.40 11.09 6.02
N THR A 136 -0.96 10.76 4.84
CA THR A 136 -0.32 9.84 3.89
C THR A 136 1.02 10.38 3.43
N ARG A 137 1.07 11.67 3.06
CA ARG A 137 2.30 12.35 2.63
C ARG A 137 3.41 12.20 3.68
N ARG A 138 3.13 12.53 4.94
CA ARG A 138 4.10 12.41 6.03
C ARG A 138 4.57 10.98 6.28
N MET A 139 3.68 10.00 6.19
CA MET A 139 4.05 8.59 6.36
C MET A 139 4.93 8.08 5.23
N LEU A 140 4.63 8.45 3.97
CA LEU A 140 5.46 8.09 2.82
C LEU A 140 6.81 8.82 2.85
N GLU A 141 6.80 10.11 3.18
CA GLU A 141 8.02 10.90 3.38
C GLU A 141 8.94 10.24 4.40
N TYR A 142 8.39 9.88 5.56
CA TYR A 142 9.12 9.17 6.59
C TYR A 142 9.73 7.85 6.08
N PHE A 143 8.95 7.06 5.34
CA PHE A 143 9.44 5.81 4.78
C PHE A 143 10.57 6.02 3.77
N ILE A 144 10.44 6.99 2.87
CA ILE A 144 11.48 7.33 1.89
C ILE A 144 12.75 7.81 2.61
N ASP A 145 12.62 8.66 3.64
CA ASP A 145 13.75 9.13 4.43
C ASP A 145 14.46 7.98 5.18
N ALA A 146 13.70 6.98 5.64
CA ALA A 146 14.27 5.78 6.23
C ALA A 146 15.06 4.93 5.21
N LEU A 147 14.63 4.87 3.95
CA LEU A 147 15.40 4.23 2.88
C LEU A 147 16.73 4.94 2.65
N VAL A 148 16.73 6.27 2.60
CA VAL A 148 17.93 7.09 2.42
C VAL A 148 18.91 6.93 3.59
N ALA A 149 18.38 6.86 4.80
CA ALA A 149 19.17 6.66 6.02
C ALA A 149 19.70 5.22 6.20
N GLY A 150 19.27 4.28 5.35
CA GLY A 150 19.68 2.86 5.43
C GLY A 150 19.12 2.12 6.65
N HIS A 151 18.00 2.58 7.21
CA HIS A 151 17.35 1.92 8.35
C HIS A 151 16.48 0.76 7.86
N PRO A 152 16.83 -0.52 8.15
CA PRO A 152 16.14 -1.70 7.63
C PRO A 152 14.69 -1.85 8.17
N GLU A 153 14.37 -1.21 9.26
CA GLU A 153 13.05 -1.25 9.88
C GLU A 153 12.45 0.15 9.96
N GLY A 154 11.34 0.36 9.27
CA GLY A 154 10.47 1.50 9.50
C GLY A 154 9.74 1.43 10.84
N ARG A 155 10.40 0.93 11.89
CA ARG A 155 9.94 1.05 13.28
C ARG A 155 10.41 2.37 13.83
N VAL A 156 9.45 3.24 14.04
CA VAL A 156 9.59 4.31 15.03
C VAL A 156 9.05 3.74 16.33
N GLU A 157 9.89 3.68 17.34
CA GLU A 157 9.49 3.51 18.74
C GLU A 157 8.54 4.63 19.18
#